data_c70cfba471dfe74d55f9c8223049eaf8
#
_entry.id   c70cfba471dfe74d55f9c8223049eaf8
#
_cell.length_a   1.000
_cell.length_b   1.000
_cell.length_c   1.000
_cell.angle_alpha   90.00
_cell.angle_beta   90.00
_cell.angle_gamma   90.00
#
_symmetry.space_group_name_H-M   'P 1'
#
loop_
_entity.id
_entity.type
_entity.pdbx_description
1 polymer ?
#
loop_
_entity_poly.entity_id
_entity_poly.type
_entity_poly.pdbx_seq_one_letter_code
_entity_poly.pdbx_strand_id
1 'polypeptide(L)'
;MKAILLILFTSVLSVSCNNETKTSTITDKQNDDTVTIKPDNSINPFDPTDISPMDMSYFPVDYPQSKIQGGETEPPKARVIYSRPHLGGRRLFQNLLSYNEPWRLGANEATEIDLYKDATIQGKKIKAGRYILYCIPEKEKWTIVLNNNIDSWGLHPDTSQDIARFEIPVTTTTSSLEHFTMYFK
;
A
#
# COMPACT_ATOMS: atom_id res chain seq x y z
N MET A 1 -3.99 70.80 50.86
CA MET A 1 -5.06 70.02 50.28
C MET A 1 -4.88 68.57 50.67
N LYS A 2 -5.86 68.05 51.38
CA LYS A 2 -5.80 66.73 52.08
C LYS A 2 -6.24 65.64 51.15
N ALA A 3 -5.38 64.64 50.94
CA ALA A 3 -5.75 63.41 50.26
C ALA A 3 -6.24 62.37 51.30
N ILE A 4 -7.46 61.93 51.15
CA ILE A 4 -8.11 60.90 52.00
C ILE A 4 -7.79 59.55 51.43
N LEU A 5 -7.08 58.71 52.17
CA LEU A 5 -6.78 57.34 51.80
C LEU A 5 -7.92 56.44 52.33
N LEU A 6 -8.71 55.86 51.39
CA LEU A 6 -9.78 54.92 51.72
C LEU A 6 -9.21 53.51 51.61
N ILE A 7 -9.05 52.85 52.73
CA ILE A 7 -8.63 51.45 52.83
C ILE A 7 -9.89 50.59 52.82
N LEU A 8 -10.12 49.87 51.75
CA LEU A 8 -11.17 48.88 51.67
C LEU A 8 -10.63 47.54 52.13
N PHE A 9 -11.14 47.04 53.22
CA PHE A 9 -10.84 45.74 53.76
C PHE A 9 -11.77 44.71 53.09
N THR A 10 -11.26 43.95 52.17
CA THR A 10 -11.99 42.82 51.62
C THR A 10 -11.59 41.53 52.33
N SER A 11 -12.52 40.98 53.06
CA SER A 11 -12.40 39.67 53.69
C SER A 11 -12.37 38.57 52.64
N VAL A 12 -11.25 37.85 52.58
CA VAL A 12 -11.12 36.66 51.74
C VAL A 12 -11.69 35.48 52.54
N LEU A 13 -12.86 35.02 52.16
CA LEU A 13 -13.38 33.72 52.53
C LEU A 13 -12.63 32.63 51.76
N SER A 14 -11.72 31.95 52.44
CA SER A 14 -11.07 30.74 51.92
C SER A 14 -12.04 29.57 52.00
N VAL A 15 -12.68 29.27 50.89
CA VAL A 15 -13.36 27.99 50.67
C VAL A 15 -12.28 26.97 50.35
N SER A 16 -11.96 26.13 51.33
CA SER A 16 -11.12 24.94 51.12
C SER A 16 -11.92 23.88 50.37
N CYS A 17 -11.85 23.87 49.06
CA CYS A 17 -12.24 22.70 48.32
C CYS A 17 -11.10 21.70 48.35
N ASN A 18 -11.27 20.63 49.11
CA ASN A 18 -10.46 19.43 48.97
C ASN A 18 -10.77 18.83 47.58
N ASN A 19 -10.05 19.28 46.58
CA ASN A 19 -9.91 18.51 45.38
C ASN A 19 -8.87 17.41 45.68
N GLU A 20 -9.37 16.25 46.00
CA GLU A 20 -8.59 15.04 45.77
C GLU A 20 -8.28 14.99 44.28
N THR A 21 -7.12 15.50 43.91
CA THR A 21 -6.53 15.26 42.62
C THR A 21 -6.23 13.76 42.59
N LYS A 22 -7.19 12.97 42.10
CA LYS A 22 -6.85 11.68 41.58
C LYS A 22 -5.84 11.93 40.45
N THR A 23 -4.58 11.85 40.83
CA THR A 23 -3.51 11.64 39.85
C THR A 23 -3.82 10.33 39.19
N SER A 24 -4.61 10.41 38.11
CA SER A 24 -4.59 9.36 37.13
C SER A 24 -3.18 9.37 36.58
N THR A 25 -2.36 8.49 37.09
CA THR A 25 -1.15 8.05 36.45
C THR A 25 -1.65 7.49 35.12
N ILE A 26 -1.67 8.34 34.08
CA ILE A 26 -1.67 7.87 32.72
C ILE A 26 -0.33 7.14 32.61
N THR A 27 -0.34 5.87 32.97
CA THR A 27 0.65 4.96 32.45
C THR A 27 0.41 5.04 30.95
N ASP A 28 1.26 5.83 30.29
CA ASP A 28 1.46 5.72 28.85
C ASP A 28 1.90 4.27 28.63
N LYS A 29 0.92 3.37 28.60
CA LYS A 29 1.08 2.16 27.84
C LYS A 29 1.20 2.70 26.43
N GLN A 30 2.42 2.95 26.02
CA GLN A 30 2.83 2.85 24.66
C GLN A 30 2.25 1.50 24.23
N ASN A 31 1.00 1.52 23.77
CA ASN A 31 0.48 0.45 22.96
C ASN A 31 1.43 0.48 21.78
N ASP A 32 2.43 -0.37 21.85
CA ASP A 32 3.13 -0.85 20.69
C ASP A 32 2.07 -1.60 19.88
N ASP A 33 1.25 -0.81 19.16
CA ASP A 33 0.32 -1.27 18.15
C ASP A 33 1.13 -1.72 16.91
N THR A 34 2.27 -2.33 17.15
CA THR A 34 2.82 -3.29 16.21
C THR A 34 1.78 -4.38 16.15
N VAL A 35 0.85 -4.25 15.20
CA VAL A 35 -0.02 -5.35 14.79
C VAL A 35 0.94 -6.43 14.27
N THR A 36 1.50 -7.18 15.19
CA THR A 36 2.18 -8.42 14.85
C THR A 36 1.05 -9.33 14.39
N ILE A 37 0.79 -9.33 13.09
CA ILE A 37 -0.06 -10.32 12.46
C ILE A 37 0.69 -11.65 12.65
N LYS A 38 0.48 -12.28 13.79
CA LYS A 38 0.87 -13.68 13.94
C LYS A 38 0.06 -14.41 12.88
N PRO A 39 0.70 -15.24 12.06
CA PRO A 39 -0.07 -16.16 11.22
C PRO A 39 -1.05 -16.87 12.13
N ASP A 40 -2.32 -16.57 11.98
CA ASP A 40 -3.34 -17.29 12.70
C ASP A 40 -3.40 -18.65 12.03
N ASN A 41 -2.80 -19.65 12.66
CA ASN A 41 -2.92 -21.05 12.27
C ASN A 41 -4.31 -21.60 12.64
N SER A 42 -5.22 -20.76 13.15
CA SER A 42 -6.60 -21.17 13.28
C SER A 42 -7.15 -21.38 11.87
N ILE A 43 -7.56 -22.60 11.61
CA ILE A 43 -8.25 -22.97 10.39
C ILE A 43 -9.54 -22.16 10.39
N ASN A 44 -9.62 -21.14 9.52
CA ASN A 44 -10.87 -20.46 9.27
C ASN A 44 -11.84 -21.53 8.72
N PRO A 45 -12.94 -21.84 9.40
CA PRO A 45 -13.86 -22.88 8.94
C PRO A 45 -14.59 -22.49 7.64
N PHE A 46 -14.51 -21.23 7.23
CA PHE A 46 -15.17 -20.73 6.04
C PHE A 46 -14.23 -20.61 4.84
N ASP A 47 -13.03 -20.10 5.05
CA ASP A 47 -12.00 -19.99 4.00
C ASP A 47 -10.64 -19.67 4.61
N PRO A 48 -9.61 -20.50 4.41
CA PRO A 48 -8.25 -20.13 4.78
C PRO A 48 -7.75 -19.02 3.87
N THR A 49 -7.69 -17.80 4.38
CA THR A 49 -7.17 -16.66 3.65
C THR A 49 -5.65 -16.60 3.70
N ASP A 50 -5.03 -16.36 2.54
CA ASP A 50 -3.61 -16.02 2.48
C ASP A 50 -3.38 -14.62 3.07
N ILE A 51 -2.24 -14.43 3.75
CA ILE A 51 -1.83 -13.14 4.32
C ILE A 51 -1.04 -12.36 3.27
N SER A 52 -1.74 -11.91 2.24
CA SER A 52 -1.16 -11.09 1.18
C SER A 52 -2.00 -9.84 1.01
N PRO A 53 -1.75 -8.79 1.81
CA PRO A 53 -2.57 -7.58 1.79
C PRO A 53 -2.54 -6.93 0.41
N MET A 54 -3.68 -6.39 0.00
CA MET A 54 -3.79 -5.57 -1.20
C MET A 54 -3.15 -4.21 -0.96
N ASP A 55 -2.50 -3.69 -1.98
CA ASP A 55 -1.88 -2.37 -2.00
C ASP A 55 -2.14 -1.68 -3.33
N MET A 56 -1.93 -0.38 -3.38
CA MET A 56 -2.05 0.38 -4.60
C MET A 56 -1.00 1.49 -4.70
N SER A 57 -0.57 1.76 -5.92
CA SER A 57 0.34 2.86 -6.21
C SER A 57 -0.21 3.70 -7.35
N TYR A 58 0.05 5.01 -7.30
CA TYR A 58 -0.46 5.99 -8.26
C TYR A 58 0.68 6.64 -9.06
N PHE A 59 0.35 7.07 -10.27
CA PHE A 59 1.17 7.99 -11.04
C PHE A 59 0.35 9.24 -11.42
N PRO A 60 0.79 10.44 -11.02
CA PRO A 60 2.00 10.73 -10.25
C PRO A 60 1.93 10.20 -8.81
N VAL A 61 3.10 9.99 -8.18
CA VAL A 61 3.21 9.33 -6.86
C VAL A 61 2.61 10.14 -5.72
N ASP A 62 2.58 11.44 -5.85
CA ASP A 62 2.04 12.42 -4.89
C ASP A 62 0.53 12.65 -5.06
N TYR A 63 -0.11 11.96 -6.03
CA TYR A 63 -1.53 12.13 -6.32
C TYR A 63 -2.44 12.05 -5.08
N PRO A 64 -2.30 11.08 -4.16
CA PRO A 64 -3.17 11.01 -2.99
C PRO A 64 -3.03 12.25 -2.09
N GLN A 65 -1.82 12.76 -1.92
CA GLN A 65 -1.56 13.96 -1.09
C GLN A 65 -2.14 15.21 -1.75
N SER A 66 -1.90 15.38 -3.05
CA SER A 66 -2.45 16.50 -3.83
C SER A 66 -3.97 16.50 -3.80
N LYS A 67 -4.59 15.32 -3.88
CA LYS A 67 -6.05 15.17 -3.80
C LYS A 67 -6.61 15.60 -2.44
N ILE A 68 -5.98 15.17 -1.35
CA ILE A 68 -6.39 15.54 0.02
C ILE A 68 -6.24 17.04 0.24
N GLN A 69 -5.21 17.66 -0.31
CA GLN A 69 -4.97 19.09 -0.20
C GLN A 69 -5.89 19.94 -1.10
N GLY A 70 -6.75 19.31 -1.90
CA GLY A 70 -7.68 20.00 -2.81
C GLY A 70 -7.01 20.62 -4.05
N GLY A 71 -5.74 20.30 -4.30
CA GLY A 71 -5.00 20.79 -5.46
C GLY A 71 -5.21 20.01 -6.75
N GLU A 72 -5.63 18.74 -6.64
CA GLU A 72 -5.77 17.87 -7.80
C GLU A 72 -7.25 17.54 -8.08
N THR A 73 -7.75 17.98 -9.21
CA THR A 73 -9.14 17.74 -9.65
C THR A 73 -9.24 16.64 -10.70
N GLU A 74 -8.17 16.41 -11.45
CA GLU A 74 -8.09 15.40 -12.48
C GLU A 74 -7.87 13.99 -11.87
N PRO A 75 -8.26 12.92 -12.54
CA PRO A 75 -7.86 11.57 -12.15
C PRO A 75 -6.34 11.39 -12.32
N PRO A 76 -5.75 10.40 -11.63
CA PRO A 76 -4.33 10.07 -11.82
C PRO A 76 -4.09 9.64 -13.28
N LYS A 77 -2.85 9.64 -13.73
CA LYS A 77 -2.50 9.13 -15.07
C LYS A 77 -2.55 7.61 -15.12
N ALA A 78 -2.10 6.98 -14.04
CA ALA A 78 -2.16 5.54 -13.86
C ALA A 78 -2.33 5.17 -12.39
N ARG A 79 -2.84 3.95 -12.15
CA ARG A 79 -2.91 3.31 -10.85
C ARG A 79 -2.63 1.82 -11.04
N VAL A 80 -1.84 1.23 -10.16
CA VAL A 80 -1.69 -0.22 -10.07
C VAL A 80 -2.28 -0.70 -8.76
N ILE A 81 -3.03 -1.80 -8.81
CA ILE A 81 -3.60 -2.50 -7.65
C ILE A 81 -3.03 -3.91 -7.67
N TYR A 82 -2.43 -4.33 -6.55
CA TYR A 82 -1.73 -5.61 -6.49
C TYR A 82 -1.69 -6.14 -5.06
N SER A 83 -1.54 -7.43 -4.90
CA SER A 83 -1.31 -8.01 -3.58
C SER A 83 0.19 -8.14 -3.28
N ARG A 84 0.54 -8.04 -2.00
CA ARG A 84 1.91 -8.02 -1.50
C ARG A 84 2.26 -9.31 -0.76
N PRO A 85 2.49 -10.42 -1.47
CA PRO A 85 2.98 -11.63 -0.84
C PRO A 85 4.35 -11.40 -0.19
N HIS A 86 4.61 -12.15 0.88
CA HIS A 86 5.89 -12.11 1.57
C HIS A 86 6.68 -13.40 1.33
N LEU A 87 7.99 -13.33 1.49
CA LEU A 87 8.86 -14.49 1.30
C LEU A 87 8.64 -15.54 2.39
N GLY A 88 8.50 -15.14 3.65
CA GLY A 88 8.28 -16.03 4.77
C GLY A 88 9.42 -17.07 4.91
N GLY A 89 10.65 -16.64 4.73
CA GLY A 89 11.83 -17.51 4.75
C GLY A 89 12.04 -18.38 3.49
N ARG A 90 11.19 -18.25 2.48
CA ARG A 90 11.29 -18.98 1.20
C ARG A 90 12.21 -18.23 0.23
N ARG A 91 12.75 -18.95 -0.74
CA ARG A 91 13.51 -18.34 -1.85
C ARG A 91 12.62 -18.18 -3.07
N LEU A 92 12.65 -16.97 -3.67
CA LEU A 92 11.74 -16.59 -4.75
C LEU A 92 11.69 -17.62 -5.89
N PHE A 93 12.85 -17.92 -6.50
CA PHE A 93 12.94 -18.82 -7.67
C PHE A 93 13.26 -20.29 -7.33
N GLN A 94 13.09 -20.72 -6.09
CA GLN A 94 13.24 -22.11 -5.68
C GLN A 94 11.96 -22.69 -5.09
N ASN A 95 11.15 -21.84 -4.46
CA ASN A 95 9.98 -22.28 -3.72
C ASN A 95 8.68 -21.62 -4.18
N LEU A 96 8.74 -20.43 -4.84
CA LEU A 96 7.57 -19.62 -5.13
C LEU A 96 7.32 -19.45 -6.62
N LEU A 97 8.35 -19.14 -7.40
CA LEU A 97 8.25 -18.84 -8.82
C LEU A 97 9.17 -19.75 -9.63
N SER A 98 8.80 -19.98 -10.88
CA SER A 98 9.61 -20.63 -11.89
C SER A 98 10.04 -19.61 -12.94
N TYR A 99 11.27 -19.73 -13.46
CA TYR A 99 11.66 -18.98 -14.65
C TYR A 99 10.89 -19.43 -15.86
N ASN A 100 10.61 -18.52 -16.77
CA ASN A 100 9.88 -18.72 -18.02
C ASN A 100 8.40 -19.10 -17.86
N GLU A 101 7.87 -19.04 -16.63
CA GLU A 101 6.45 -19.27 -16.37
C GLU A 101 5.74 -17.95 -16.02
N PRO A 102 4.49 -17.77 -16.47
CA PRO A 102 3.73 -16.58 -16.15
C PRO A 102 3.52 -16.44 -14.63
N TRP A 103 3.71 -15.22 -14.13
CA TRP A 103 3.41 -14.85 -12.76
C TRP A 103 2.55 -13.59 -12.73
N ARG A 104 1.43 -13.63 -12.03
CA ARG A 104 0.45 -12.54 -11.92
C ARG A 104 0.91 -11.30 -11.15
N LEU A 105 2.22 -11.20 -10.81
CA LEU A 105 2.81 -10.07 -10.07
C LEU A 105 2.14 -9.82 -8.71
N GLY A 106 1.86 -10.90 -8.00
CA GLY A 106 1.19 -10.85 -6.69
C GLY A 106 0.77 -12.24 -6.23
N ALA A 107 -0.16 -12.27 -5.29
CA ALA A 107 -0.84 -13.46 -4.79
C ALA A 107 -2.35 -13.23 -4.81
N ASN A 108 -3.15 -14.29 -4.64
CA ASN A 108 -4.60 -14.26 -4.69
C ASN A 108 -5.14 -13.78 -6.05
N GLU A 109 -5.48 -12.53 -6.18
CA GLU A 109 -6.05 -11.94 -7.38
C GLU A 109 -4.97 -11.49 -8.38
N ALA A 110 -5.37 -11.30 -9.62
CA ALA A 110 -4.51 -10.73 -10.64
C ALA A 110 -4.14 -9.28 -10.30
N THR A 111 -2.93 -8.88 -10.64
CA THR A 111 -2.53 -7.48 -10.56
C THR A 111 -3.16 -6.69 -11.69
N GLU A 112 -3.73 -5.54 -11.38
CA GLU A 112 -4.40 -4.68 -12.33
C GLU A 112 -3.70 -3.34 -12.47
N ILE A 113 -3.75 -2.79 -13.68
CA ILE A 113 -3.34 -1.41 -13.95
C ILE A 113 -4.47 -0.66 -14.65
N ASP A 114 -4.83 0.49 -14.09
CA ASP A 114 -5.70 1.48 -14.74
C ASP A 114 -4.84 2.54 -15.42
N LEU A 115 -5.04 2.76 -16.71
CA LEU A 115 -4.55 3.90 -17.45
C LEU A 115 -5.70 4.86 -17.69
N TYR A 116 -5.69 6.01 -17.02
CA TYR A 116 -6.76 7.01 -17.12
C TYR A 116 -6.67 7.87 -18.38
N LYS A 117 -5.54 7.84 -19.05
CA LYS A 117 -5.28 8.50 -20.34
C LYS A 117 -4.44 7.58 -21.23
N ASP A 118 -4.51 7.77 -22.56
CA ASP A 118 -3.64 7.08 -23.50
C ASP A 118 -2.17 7.28 -23.10
N ALA A 119 -1.39 6.22 -23.12
CA ALA A 119 0.00 6.23 -22.71
C ALA A 119 0.91 5.68 -23.83
N THR A 120 2.18 6.08 -23.81
CA THR A 120 3.21 5.45 -24.63
C THR A 120 4.23 4.79 -23.70
N ILE A 121 4.36 3.48 -23.78
CA ILE A 121 5.26 2.67 -22.96
C ILE A 121 6.25 2.00 -23.91
N GLN A 122 7.55 2.25 -23.76
CA GLN A 122 8.61 1.76 -24.64
C GLN A 122 8.26 1.90 -26.15
N GLY A 123 7.72 3.07 -26.53
CA GLY A 123 7.34 3.36 -27.93
C GLY A 123 6.01 2.76 -28.39
N LYS A 124 5.37 1.89 -27.61
CA LYS A 124 4.06 1.31 -27.92
C LYS A 124 2.94 2.19 -27.38
N LYS A 125 1.97 2.53 -28.21
CA LYS A 125 0.78 3.29 -27.82
C LYS A 125 -0.23 2.36 -27.17
N ILE A 126 -0.59 2.65 -25.92
CA ILE A 126 -1.59 1.91 -25.15
C ILE A 126 -2.76 2.84 -24.89
N LYS A 127 -3.96 2.38 -25.16
CA LYS A 127 -5.18 3.13 -24.90
C LYS A 127 -5.46 3.26 -23.41
N ALA A 128 -6.18 4.31 -23.02
CA ALA A 128 -6.76 4.38 -21.68
C ALA A 128 -7.67 3.15 -21.46
N GLY A 129 -7.61 2.59 -20.26
CA GLY A 129 -8.36 1.40 -19.90
C GLY A 129 -7.80 0.67 -18.70
N ARG A 130 -8.48 -0.38 -18.28
CA ARG A 130 -8.08 -1.29 -17.23
C ARG A 130 -7.49 -2.55 -17.88
N TYR A 131 -6.38 -3.01 -17.37
CA TYR A 131 -5.63 -4.16 -17.88
C TYR A 131 -5.16 -5.03 -16.73
N ILE A 132 -5.03 -6.32 -16.98
CA ILE A 132 -4.28 -7.21 -16.13
C ILE A 132 -2.79 -7.07 -16.45
N LEU A 133 -1.97 -7.08 -15.38
CA LEU A 133 -0.53 -7.18 -15.47
C LEU A 133 -0.08 -8.57 -15.04
N TYR A 134 0.73 -9.20 -15.87
CA TYR A 134 1.51 -10.35 -15.44
C TYR A 134 2.94 -10.26 -15.98
N CYS A 135 3.83 -11.07 -15.50
CA CYS A 135 5.18 -11.13 -16.03
C CYS A 135 5.61 -12.57 -16.33
N ILE A 136 6.59 -12.68 -17.22
CA ILE A 136 7.35 -13.91 -17.45
C ILE A 136 8.76 -13.62 -16.99
N PRO A 137 9.19 -14.11 -15.81
CA PRO A 137 10.50 -13.81 -15.26
C PRO A 137 11.56 -14.68 -15.93
N GLU A 138 12.66 -14.07 -16.35
CA GLU A 138 13.89 -14.70 -16.77
C GLU A 138 15.05 -14.24 -15.88
N LYS A 139 16.23 -14.82 -16.01
CA LYS A 139 17.36 -14.49 -15.11
C LYS A 139 17.87 -13.07 -15.30
N GLU A 140 17.90 -12.57 -16.52
CA GLU A 140 18.51 -11.28 -16.88
C GLU A 140 17.47 -10.21 -17.20
N LYS A 141 16.28 -10.62 -17.58
CA LYS A 141 15.17 -9.74 -17.94
C LYS A 141 13.83 -10.32 -17.50
N TRP A 142 12.86 -9.47 -17.37
CA TRP A 142 11.46 -9.90 -17.22
C TRP A 142 10.64 -9.32 -18.35
N THR A 143 9.72 -10.12 -18.86
CA THR A 143 8.73 -9.64 -19.82
C THR A 143 7.45 -9.30 -19.07
N ILE A 144 7.13 -8.00 -19.01
CA ILE A 144 5.87 -7.50 -18.45
C ILE A 144 4.84 -7.50 -19.56
N VAL A 145 3.65 -8.01 -19.27
CA VAL A 145 2.56 -8.14 -20.24
C VAL A 145 1.33 -7.39 -19.75
N LEU A 146 0.74 -6.59 -20.64
CA LEU A 146 -0.60 -6.03 -20.52
C LEU A 146 -1.59 -6.94 -21.20
N ASN A 147 -2.64 -7.33 -20.51
CA ASN A 147 -3.63 -8.29 -21.00
C ASN A 147 -5.05 -7.77 -20.76
N ASN A 148 -5.94 -8.03 -21.70
CA ASN A 148 -7.34 -7.58 -21.67
C ASN A 148 -8.29 -8.52 -20.91
N ASN A 149 -7.83 -9.68 -20.48
CA ASN A 149 -8.65 -10.65 -19.74
C ASN A 149 -8.89 -10.20 -18.31
N ILE A 150 -9.55 -9.06 -18.16
CA ILE A 150 -9.91 -8.46 -16.86
C ILE A 150 -10.86 -9.38 -16.10
N ASP A 151 -10.94 -9.19 -14.77
CA ASP A 151 -11.75 -9.98 -13.86
C ASP A 151 -11.37 -11.47 -13.80
N SER A 152 -10.16 -11.81 -14.24
CA SER A 152 -9.58 -13.14 -14.15
C SER A 152 -8.77 -13.30 -12.86
N TRP A 153 -8.63 -14.54 -12.40
CA TRP A 153 -7.77 -14.83 -11.23
C TRP A 153 -6.27 -14.69 -11.52
N GLY A 154 -5.87 -14.69 -12.79
CA GLY A 154 -4.50 -14.44 -13.25
C GLY A 154 -3.54 -15.63 -13.12
N LEU A 155 -3.97 -16.81 -12.68
CA LEU A 155 -3.10 -17.99 -12.59
C LEU A 155 -2.70 -18.54 -13.97
N HIS A 156 -3.61 -18.49 -14.91
CA HIS A 156 -3.43 -18.97 -16.27
C HIS A 156 -3.88 -17.86 -17.24
N PRO A 157 -2.99 -16.91 -17.56
CA PRO A 157 -3.37 -15.81 -18.45
C PRO A 157 -3.71 -16.32 -19.86
N ASP A 158 -4.80 -15.82 -20.40
CA ASP A 158 -5.13 -16.04 -21.82
C ASP A 158 -4.25 -15.16 -22.69
N THR A 159 -3.18 -15.73 -23.23
CA THR A 159 -2.20 -15.01 -24.04
C THR A 159 -2.76 -14.49 -25.37
N SER A 160 -3.92 -14.97 -25.82
CA SER A 160 -4.60 -14.44 -27.01
C SER A 160 -5.13 -13.02 -26.79
N GLN A 161 -5.27 -12.59 -25.53
CA GLN A 161 -5.72 -11.27 -25.12
C GLN A 161 -4.58 -10.32 -24.73
N ASP A 162 -3.34 -10.68 -25.02
CA ASP A 162 -2.19 -9.80 -24.77
C ASP A 162 -2.24 -8.57 -25.68
N ILE A 163 -2.18 -7.39 -25.07
CA ILE A 163 -2.18 -6.10 -25.76
C ILE A 163 -0.75 -5.67 -26.08
N ALA A 164 0.16 -5.84 -25.13
CA ALA A 164 1.54 -5.44 -25.29
C ALA A 164 2.45 -6.21 -24.33
N ARG A 165 3.70 -6.38 -24.76
CA ARG A 165 4.77 -7.00 -23.98
C ARG A 165 5.95 -6.04 -23.92
N PHE A 166 6.57 -5.93 -22.74
CA PHE A 166 7.67 -5.03 -22.45
C PHE A 166 8.80 -5.78 -21.75
N GLU A 167 9.98 -5.75 -22.32
CA GLU A 167 11.15 -6.32 -21.66
C GLU A 167 11.80 -5.29 -20.73
N ILE A 168 12.07 -5.69 -19.51
CA ILE A 168 12.77 -4.88 -18.51
C ILE A 168 13.98 -5.64 -17.98
N PRO A 169 15.14 -4.98 -17.82
CA PRO A 169 16.32 -5.63 -17.25
C PRO A 169 16.11 -5.95 -15.77
N VAL A 170 16.71 -7.03 -15.32
CA VAL A 170 16.76 -7.39 -13.89
C VAL A 170 17.95 -6.72 -13.23
N THR A 171 17.73 -6.10 -12.09
CA THR A 171 18.78 -5.59 -11.22
C THR A 171 18.76 -6.35 -9.91
N THR A 172 19.90 -6.92 -9.54
CA THR A 172 20.06 -7.60 -8.26
C THR A 172 20.49 -6.60 -7.20
N THR A 173 19.86 -6.63 -6.04
CA THR A 173 20.25 -5.85 -4.87
C THR A 173 20.90 -6.74 -3.83
N THR A 174 21.72 -6.16 -2.96
CA THR A 174 22.39 -6.88 -1.85
C THR A 174 21.44 -7.19 -0.70
N SER A 175 20.32 -6.47 -0.59
CA SER A 175 19.28 -6.68 0.42
C SER A 175 18.02 -7.25 -0.23
N SER A 176 17.44 -8.27 0.39
CA SER A 176 16.15 -8.81 0.00
C SER A 176 15.02 -8.01 0.63
N LEU A 177 13.99 -7.73 -0.15
CA LEU A 177 12.72 -7.23 0.39
C LEU A 177 11.85 -8.42 0.80
N GLU A 178 11.31 -8.36 2.01
CA GLU A 178 10.42 -9.41 2.52
C GLU A 178 9.09 -9.44 1.77
N HIS A 179 8.54 -8.26 1.46
CA HIS A 179 7.26 -8.12 0.78
C HIS A 179 7.44 -7.68 -0.68
N PHE A 180 6.70 -8.31 -1.57
CA PHE A 180 6.59 -7.85 -2.95
C PHE A 180 6.08 -6.42 -2.99
N THR A 181 6.71 -5.57 -3.78
CA THR A 181 6.37 -4.14 -3.83
C THR A 181 6.44 -3.62 -5.26
N MET A 182 5.36 -2.98 -5.70
CA MET A 182 5.27 -2.23 -6.95
C MET A 182 5.03 -0.75 -6.64
N TYR A 183 5.71 0.14 -7.33
CA TYR A 183 5.51 1.57 -7.16
C TYR A 183 5.94 2.33 -8.41
N PHE A 184 5.33 3.47 -8.64
CA PHE A 184 5.78 4.44 -9.65
C PHE A 184 6.88 5.35 -9.07
N LYS A 185 7.69 5.94 -9.96
CA LYS A 185 8.71 6.96 -9.62
C LYS A 185 8.39 8.25 -10.35
#